data_091af40522f0af5cd94c751b934502bd
#
_entry.id   091af40522f0af5cd94c751b934502bd
#
_cell.length_a   1.000
_cell.length_b   1.000
_cell.length_c   1.000
_cell.angle_alpha   90.00
_cell.angle_beta   90.00
_cell.angle_gamma   90.00
#
_symmetry.space_group_name_H-M   'P 1'
#
loop_
_entity.id
_entity.type
_entity.pdbx_description
1 polymer ?
#
loop_
_entity_poly.entity_id
_entity_poly.type
_entity_poly.pdbx_seq_one_letter_code
_entity_poly.pdbx_strand_id
1 'polypeptide(L)'
;MRKVLVLNPADNIAICLSDIESGVVIDQDNLKLTTVGRIPRGHKVASKPVKKGEGIIKYGERMGHATKDISVGEHVHTHNVLGDRLSTESA
;
A
#
# COMPACT_ATOMS: atom_id res chain seq x y z
N MET A 1 11.65 -9.94 -13.76
CA MET A 1 10.35 -10.42 -13.25
C MET A 1 9.75 -9.37 -12.30
N ARG A 2 8.49 -9.09 -12.44
CA ARG A 2 7.82 -8.11 -11.57
C ARG A 2 7.62 -8.67 -10.18
N LYS A 3 7.89 -7.87 -9.18
CA LYS A 3 7.66 -8.21 -7.78
C LYS A 3 6.33 -7.67 -7.27
N VAL A 4 5.89 -6.56 -7.85
CA VAL A 4 4.64 -5.90 -7.48
C VAL A 4 3.86 -5.48 -8.72
N LEU A 5 2.57 -5.23 -8.54
CA LEU A 5 1.69 -4.76 -9.60
C LEU A 5 1.08 -3.42 -9.17
N VAL A 6 1.32 -2.39 -9.98
CA VAL A 6 0.67 -1.08 -9.83
C VAL A 6 -0.49 -1.05 -10.82
N LEU A 7 -1.69 -0.90 -10.32
CA LEU A 7 -2.90 -1.02 -11.14
C LEU A 7 -3.27 0.27 -11.86
N ASN A 8 -2.88 1.42 -11.31
CA ASN A 8 -3.19 2.73 -11.86
C ASN A 8 -2.09 3.71 -11.42
N PRO A 9 -1.63 4.63 -12.29
CA PRO A 9 -0.60 5.60 -11.91
C PRO A 9 -0.97 6.49 -10.72
N ALA A 10 -2.26 6.67 -10.44
CA ALA A 10 -2.73 7.45 -9.31
C ALA A 10 -2.66 6.69 -7.98
N ASP A 11 -2.41 5.39 -8.01
CA ASP A 11 -2.38 4.55 -6.80
C ASP A 11 -1.20 4.92 -5.90
N ASN A 12 -1.41 4.84 -4.60
CA ASN A 12 -0.36 4.99 -3.60
C ASN A 12 0.02 3.67 -2.95
N ILE A 13 -0.50 2.57 -3.50
CA ILE A 13 -0.14 1.20 -3.09
C ILE A 13 0.13 0.36 -4.33
N ALA A 14 0.85 -0.74 -4.12
CA ALA A 14 1.07 -1.77 -5.13
C ALA A 14 0.77 -3.13 -4.52
N ILE A 15 0.37 -4.09 -5.35
CA ILE A 15 0.05 -5.45 -4.89
C ILE A 15 1.30 -6.31 -5.02
N CYS A 16 1.68 -7.00 -3.96
CA CYS A 16 2.82 -7.91 -3.99
C CYS A 16 2.43 -9.22 -4.67
N LEU A 17 3.22 -9.61 -5.67
CA LEU A 17 2.96 -10.81 -6.48
C LEU A 17 3.54 -12.08 -5.86
N SER A 18 4.36 -11.93 -4.83
CA SER A 18 4.94 -13.02 -4.05
C SER A 18 5.22 -12.50 -2.65
N ASP A 19 5.57 -13.40 -1.72
CA ASP A 19 6.04 -12.98 -0.40
C ASP A 19 7.33 -12.20 -0.58
N ILE A 20 7.43 -11.02 0.02
CA ILE A 20 8.61 -10.16 -0.06
C ILE A 20 9.11 -9.90 1.34
N GLU A 21 10.38 -10.22 1.59
CA GLU A 21 10.99 -10.02 2.88
C GLU A 21 11.30 -8.55 3.13
N SER A 22 11.62 -8.21 4.39
CA SER A 22 12.03 -6.86 4.76
C SER A 22 13.37 -6.51 4.12
N GLY A 23 13.53 -5.25 3.72
CA GLY A 23 14.79 -4.77 3.16
C GLY A 23 15.02 -5.11 1.70
N VAL A 24 14.02 -5.60 1.00
CA VAL A 24 14.13 -5.91 -0.42
C VAL A 24 13.93 -4.64 -1.24
N VAL A 25 14.85 -4.38 -2.15
CA VAL A 25 14.73 -3.25 -3.09
C VAL A 25 13.87 -3.70 -4.26
N ILE A 26 12.79 -2.96 -4.49
CA ILE A 26 11.92 -3.14 -5.67
C ILE A 26 12.22 -2.00 -6.61
N ASP A 27 12.72 -2.32 -7.80
CA ASP A 27 13.07 -1.34 -8.82
C ASP A 27 12.48 -1.82 -10.14
N GLN A 28 11.31 -1.31 -10.48
CA GLN A 28 10.60 -1.68 -11.70
C GLN A 28 9.68 -0.57 -12.18
N ASP A 29 9.55 -0.37 -13.47
CA ASP A 29 8.56 0.51 -14.09
C ASP A 29 8.47 1.91 -13.44
N ASN A 30 9.61 2.56 -13.21
CA ASN A 30 9.69 3.87 -12.55
C ASN A 30 9.31 3.86 -11.07
N LEU A 31 9.10 2.68 -10.49
CA LEU A 31 8.85 2.53 -9.07
C LEU A 31 10.14 2.03 -8.41
N LYS A 32 10.60 2.73 -7.39
CA LYS A 32 11.75 2.29 -6.60
C LYS A 32 11.43 2.47 -5.13
N LEU A 33 11.48 1.38 -4.39
CA LEU A 33 11.25 1.40 -2.95
C LEU A 33 12.02 0.25 -2.29
N THR A 34 12.21 0.37 -0.98
CA THR A 34 12.77 -0.70 -0.15
C THR A 34 11.71 -1.10 0.85
N THR A 35 11.42 -2.38 0.94
CA THR A 35 10.39 -2.87 1.86
C THR A 35 10.80 -2.68 3.31
N VAL A 36 9.82 -2.31 4.13
CA VAL A 36 9.97 -2.18 5.58
C VAL A 36 9.06 -3.21 6.21
N GLY A 37 9.62 -4.31 6.69
CA GLY A 37 8.86 -5.45 7.15
C GLY A 37 8.47 -6.39 6.00
N ARG A 38 8.15 -7.62 6.35
CA ARG A 38 7.73 -8.63 5.39
C ARG A 38 6.33 -8.34 4.87
N ILE A 39 6.13 -8.52 3.57
CA ILE A 39 4.83 -8.31 2.94
C ILE A 39 4.39 -9.61 2.27
N PRO A 40 3.32 -10.25 2.75
CA PRO A 40 2.83 -11.49 2.17
C PRO A 40 2.28 -11.30 0.75
N ARG A 41 2.35 -12.35 -0.04
CA ARG A 41 1.76 -12.37 -1.37
C ARG A 41 0.30 -11.93 -1.33
N GLY A 42 -0.09 -11.09 -2.28
CA GLY A 42 -1.45 -10.58 -2.38
C GLY A 42 -1.74 -9.38 -1.49
N HIS A 43 -0.85 -9.08 -0.55
CA HIS A 43 -0.97 -7.89 0.28
C HIS A 43 -0.39 -6.68 -0.44
N LYS A 44 -0.61 -5.51 0.12
CA LYS A 44 -0.23 -4.24 -0.47
C LYS A 44 1.00 -3.65 0.20
N VAL A 45 1.82 -3.00 -0.60
CA VAL A 45 2.95 -2.22 -0.13
C VAL A 45 2.72 -0.76 -0.51
N ALA A 46 3.08 0.18 0.36
CA ALA A 46 2.96 1.59 0.06
C ALA A 46 3.99 1.99 -1.01
N SER A 47 3.52 2.50 -2.13
CA SER A 47 4.39 3.00 -3.20
C SER A 47 4.64 4.50 -3.08
N LYS A 48 3.87 5.18 -2.25
CA LYS A 48 4.02 6.60 -1.92
C LYS A 48 3.76 6.78 -0.43
N PRO A 49 4.29 7.83 0.21
CA PRO A 49 3.96 8.08 1.61
C PRO A 49 2.49 8.46 1.75
N VAL A 50 1.85 7.96 2.81
CA VAL A 50 0.45 8.24 3.10
C VAL A 50 0.37 8.74 4.54
N LYS A 51 -0.18 9.91 4.74
CA LYS A 51 -0.34 10.45 6.09
C LYS A 51 -1.64 9.97 6.71
N LYS A 52 -1.67 9.92 8.03
CA LYS A 52 -2.86 9.58 8.78
C LYS A 52 -4.07 10.38 8.28
N GLY A 53 -5.14 9.69 7.96
CA GLY A 53 -6.37 10.30 7.43
C GLY A 53 -6.42 10.42 5.92
N GLU A 54 -5.29 10.28 5.22
CA GLU A 54 -5.28 10.32 3.77
C GLU A 54 -5.84 9.04 3.17
N GLY A 55 -6.40 9.13 1.97
CA GLY A 55 -7.01 8.00 1.27
C GLY A 55 -6.00 7.00 0.75
N ILE A 56 -6.37 5.73 0.83
CA ILE A 56 -5.65 4.65 0.16
C ILE A 56 -6.26 4.51 -1.23
N ILE A 57 -5.45 4.68 -2.25
CA ILE A 57 -5.91 4.71 -3.65
C ILE A 57 -5.47 3.42 -4.35
N LYS A 58 -6.44 2.71 -4.89
CA LYS A 58 -6.25 1.48 -5.64
C LYS A 58 -7.17 1.51 -6.85
N TYR A 59 -6.67 1.20 -8.03
CA TYR A 59 -7.39 1.35 -9.29
C TYR A 59 -7.87 2.78 -9.52
N GLY A 60 -7.13 3.76 -9.01
CA GLY A 60 -7.53 5.15 -9.09
C GLY A 60 -8.68 5.53 -8.18
N GLU A 61 -9.15 4.62 -7.33
CA GLU A 61 -10.28 4.85 -6.44
C GLU A 61 -9.87 4.78 -4.97
N ARG A 62 -10.53 5.58 -4.15
CA ARG A 62 -10.31 5.57 -2.72
C ARG A 62 -10.96 4.34 -2.09
N MET A 63 -10.14 3.52 -1.41
CA MET A 63 -10.57 2.27 -0.77
C MET A 63 -10.78 2.41 0.73
N GLY A 64 -10.27 3.46 1.31
CA GLY A 64 -10.28 3.68 2.74
C GLY A 64 -9.31 4.78 3.09
N HIS A 65 -8.89 4.84 4.34
CA HIS A 65 -7.93 5.84 4.79
C HIS A 65 -6.91 5.25 5.76
N ALA A 66 -5.75 5.87 5.81
CA ALA A 66 -4.70 5.48 6.74
C ALA A 66 -5.08 5.85 8.16
N THR A 67 -4.90 4.92 9.11
CA THR A 67 -5.16 5.18 10.53
C THR A 67 -3.93 5.72 11.24
N LYS A 68 -2.79 5.72 10.55
CA LYS A 68 -1.53 6.31 11.01
C LYS A 68 -0.68 6.63 9.79
N ASP A 69 0.43 7.35 9.98
CA ASP A 69 1.34 7.65 8.87
C ASP A 69 1.94 6.35 8.33
N ILE A 70 1.99 6.24 7.02
CA ILE A 70 2.54 5.08 6.32
C ILE A 70 3.70 5.56 5.45
N SER A 71 4.87 4.97 5.63
CA SER A 71 6.04 5.27 4.81
C SER A 71 6.09 4.39 3.58
N VAL A 72 6.77 4.86 2.53
CA VAL A 72 7.02 4.06 1.32
C VAL A 72 7.72 2.76 1.73
N GLY A 73 7.24 1.65 1.20
CA GLY A 73 7.79 0.33 1.51
C GLY A 73 7.11 -0.40 2.66
N GLU A 74 6.24 0.27 3.40
CA GLU A 74 5.52 -0.38 4.50
C GLU A 74 4.39 -1.27 3.99
N HIS A 75 4.11 -2.32 4.75
CA HIS A 75 2.96 -3.19 4.55
C HIS A 75 1.67 -2.41 4.84
N VAL A 76 0.75 -2.43 3.89
CA VAL A 76 -0.54 -1.76 4.01
C VAL A 76 -1.62 -2.81 4.17
N HIS A 77 -2.24 -2.86 5.34
CA HIS A 77 -3.26 -3.86 5.65
C HIS A 77 -4.15 -3.35 6.78
N THR A 78 -4.93 -4.22 7.39
CA THR A 78 -5.91 -3.84 8.42
C THR A 78 -5.31 -3.15 9.65
N HIS A 79 -4.02 -3.34 9.90
CA HIS A 79 -3.36 -2.70 11.04
C HIS A 79 -3.15 -1.19 10.88
N ASN A 80 -3.19 -0.67 9.65
CA ASN A 80 -2.96 0.75 9.37
C ASN A 80 -3.97 1.37 8.39
N VAL A 81 -5.02 0.63 8.03
CA VAL A 81 -6.06 1.11 7.11
C VAL A 81 -7.44 0.76 7.65
N LEU A 82 -8.36 1.72 7.53
CA LEU A 82 -9.76 1.52 7.85
C LEU A 82 -10.59 1.89 6.63
N GLY A 83 -11.59 1.08 6.31
CA GLY A 83 -12.49 1.38 5.21
C GLY A 83 -13.36 2.58 5.51
N ASP A 84 -13.51 3.48 4.55
CA ASP A 84 -14.35 4.67 4.71
C ASP A 84 -15.80 4.29 5.02
N ARG A 85 -16.25 3.22 4.42
CA ARG A 85 -17.61 2.73 4.60
C ARG A 85 -17.89 2.34 6.04
N LEU A 86 -16.93 1.67 6.68
CA LEU A 86 -17.07 1.31 8.08
C LEU A 86 -17.09 2.54 8.99
N SER A 87 -16.26 3.53 8.69
CA SER A 87 -16.25 4.79 9.42
C SER A 87 -17.60 5.50 9.32
N THR A 88 -18.20 5.49 8.14
CA THR A 88 -19.49 6.11 7.90
C THR A 88 -20.59 5.42 8.67
N GLU A 89 -20.59 4.10 8.67
CA GLU A 89 -21.61 3.31 9.35
C GLU A 89 -21.55 3.45 10.87
N SER A 90 -20.39 3.71 11.41
CA SER A 90 -20.24 3.89 12.85
C SER A 90 -20.69 5.26 13.32
N ALA A 91 -20.95 6.15 12.42
CA ALA A 91 -21.50 7.48 12.74
C ALA A 91 -23.04 7.45 12.83
#